data_a0bb463dd22dec9c06e93d6d2f01ee14
#
_entry.id   a0bb463dd22dec9c06e93d6d2f01ee14
#
_cell.length_a   1.000
_cell.length_b   1.000
_cell.length_c   1.000
_cell.angle_alpha   90.00
_cell.angle_beta   90.00
_cell.angle_gamma   90.00
#
_symmetry.space_group_name_H-M   'P 1'
#
loop_
_entity.id
_entity.type
_entity.pdbx_description
1 polymer ?
#
loop_
_entity_poly.entity_id
_entity_poly.type
_entity_poly.pdbx_seq_one_letter_code
_entity_poly.pdbx_strand_id
1 'polypeptide(L)'
;MDTVMASVTARDDAQVVPRPLIYRTRLPVRIWHWINALTIFVMLMSGATIFNAHPRLYWGAYGANYDNPWLVIGRRGQEGYLRLAGMEIPTTGVLGFTENSIKAFPPLVTIPSYYSLAEGRQWHFFFAWVLVVSIVAFILYSIISKHLSRDLVLKPEERKPAHLWHDIKEHARLRFPSGEAARAYNPLQKMAYLGVIFLLIPLVVLTGLTMSPMLNAAFPWLLDIFGGRQSARSIHFLCAAGLCVFIFIHLLMVVLAGPVNELRSMVTGWYRLPAERTPEEPTEDRP
;
A
#
# COMPACT_ATOMS: atom_id res chain seq x y z
N MET A 1 46.70 51.57 34.50
CA MET A 1 47.26 50.92 33.31
C MET A 1 46.69 49.54 33.28
N ASP A 2 45.46 49.38 32.83
CA ASP A 2 44.77 48.06 32.78
C ASP A 2 44.24 47.88 31.39
N THR A 3 44.87 46.99 30.67
CA THR A 3 44.48 46.58 29.33
C THR A 3 43.37 45.54 29.45
N VAL A 4 42.14 45.93 29.26
CA VAL A 4 40.99 45.04 29.20
C VAL A 4 41.04 44.33 27.86
N MET A 5 41.38 43.05 27.84
CA MET A 5 41.20 42.16 26.71
C MET A 5 39.72 41.88 26.50
N ALA A 6 39.18 42.45 25.45
CA ALA A 6 37.86 42.08 24.95
C ALA A 6 37.94 40.71 24.26
N SER A 7 37.46 39.66 24.92
CA SER A 7 37.21 38.35 24.29
C SER A 7 36.02 38.47 23.37
N VAL A 8 36.30 38.57 22.07
CA VAL A 8 35.29 38.44 21.03
C VAL A 8 34.88 36.96 21.00
N THR A 9 33.74 36.64 21.57
CA THR A 9 33.08 35.38 21.36
C THR A 9 32.64 35.30 19.90
N ALA A 10 33.41 34.60 19.08
CA ALA A 10 32.98 34.19 17.76
C ALA A 10 31.73 33.28 17.96
N ARG A 11 30.55 33.82 17.70
CA ARG A 11 29.36 33.02 17.51
C ARG A 11 29.63 32.19 16.26
N ASP A 12 29.69 30.88 16.49
CA ASP A 12 29.73 29.87 15.47
C ASP A 12 28.41 29.97 14.65
N ASP A 13 28.39 30.84 13.65
CA ASP A 13 27.34 30.92 12.65
C ASP A 13 27.45 29.62 11.83
N ALA A 14 26.88 28.55 12.34
CA ALA A 14 26.67 27.34 11.60
C ALA A 14 25.91 27.72 10.31
N GLN A 15 26.64 27.82 9.20
CA GLN A 15 26.08 28.12 7.88
C GLN A 15 24.99 27.12 7.62
N VAL A 16 23.73 27.55 7.74
CA VAL A 16 22.57 26.78 7.34
C VAL A 16 22.65 26.60 5.83
N VAL A 17 23.27 25.50 5.41
CA VAL A 17 23.33 25.14 3.98
C VAL A 17 21.89 25.02 3.47
N PRO A 18 21.48 25.87 2.52
CA PRO A 18 20.11 25.85 2.01
C PRO A 18 19.81 24.47 1.42
N ARG A 19 18.82 23.78 2.00
CA ARG A 19 18.40 22.46 1.49
C ARG A 19 17.74 22.64 0.13
N PRO A 20 18.34 22.14 -0.97
CA PRO A 20 17.83 22.39 -2.31
C PRO A 20 16.44 21.82 -2.51
N LEU A 21 15.58 22.57 -3.18
CA LEU A 21 14.26 22.14 -3.62
C LEU A 21 14.39 21.57 -5.01
N ILE A 22 14.03 20.30 -5.21
CA ILE A 22 14.11 19.61 -6.50
C ILE A 22 12.72 19.22 -6.99
N TYR A 23 12.50 19.24 -8.29
CA TYR A 23 11.29 18.70 -8.89
C TYR A 23 11.42 17.18 -9.05
N ARG A 24 10.84 16.44 -8.11
CA ARG A 24 11.00 14.98 -7.97
C ARG A 24 9.88 14.20 -8.66
N THR A 25 8.62 14.64 -8.51
CA THR A 25 7.45 13.87 -8.93
C THR A 25 6.71 14.56 -10.08
N ARG A 26 6.67 13.91 -11.25
CA ARG A 26 6.01 14.44 -12.45
C ARG A 26 4.49 14.47 -12.31
N LEU A 27 3.84 15.43 -12.95
CA LEU A 27 2.40 15.65 -12.84
C LEU A 27 1.56 14.40 -13.18
N PRO A 28 1.81 13.64 -14.27
CA PRO A 28 1.03 12.43 -14.56
C PRO A 28 1.09 11.38 -13.44
N VAL A 29 2.27 11.20 -12.81
CA VAL A 29 2.45 10.27 -11.68
C VAL A 29 1.63 10.72 -10.47
N ARG A 30 1.61 12.02 -10.19
CA ARG A 30 0.84 12.62 -9.07
C ARG A 30 -0.66 12.46 -9.26
N ILE A 31 -1.16 12.79 -10.46
CA ILE A 31 -2.59 12.61 -10.80
C ILE A 31 -2.99 11.15 -10.67
N TRP A 32 -2.20 10.24 -11.27
CA TRP A 32 -2.43 8.81 -11.17
C TRP A 32 -2.45 8.31 -9.72
N HIS A 33 -1.50 8.75 -8.91
CA HIS A 33 -1.42 8.38 -7.49
C HIS A 33 -2.70 8.76 -6.74
N TRP A 34 -3.18 10.00 -6.86
CA TRP A 34 -4.35 10.45 -6.12
C TRP A 34 -5.66 9.83 -6.61
N ILE A 35 -5.81 9.62 -7.93
CA ILE A 35 -6.93 8.87 -8.48
C ILE A 35 -6.95 7.45 -7.90
N ASN A 36 -5.81 6.76 -7.89
CA ASN A 36 -5.76 5.39 -7.38
C ASN A 36 -5.87 5.32 -5.85
N ALA A 37 -5.34 6.28 -5.12
CA ALA A 37 -5.52 6.34 -3.66
C ALA A 37 -7.01 6.39 -3.29
N LEU A 38 -7.78 7.29 -3.94
CA LEU A 38 -9.23 7.36 -3.76
C LEU A 38 -9.92 6.07 -4.24
N THR A 39 -9.56 5.59 -5.43
CA THR A 39 -10.17 4.40 -6.03
C THR A 39 -9.98 3.17 -5.15
N ILE A 40 -8.77 2.87 -4.69
CA ILE A 40 -8.48 1.71 -3.86
C ILE A 40 -9.17 1.84 -2.50
N PHE A 41 -9.21 3.04 -1.91
CA PHE A 41 -9.94 3.29 -0.67
C PHE A 41 -11.42 2.93 -0.81
N VAL A 42 -12.10 3.44 -1.83
CA VAL A 42 -13.52 3.13 -2.08
C VAL A 42 -13.73 1.64 -2.38
N MET A 43 -12.82 1.02 -3.16
CA MET A 43 -12.91 -0.39 -3.50
C MET A 43 -12.72 -1.32 -2.30
N LEU A 44 -11.82 -1.01 -1.39
CA LEU A 44 -11.64 -1.78 -0.16
C LEU A 44 -12.88 -1.70 0.72
N MET A 45 -13.43 -0.50 0.93
CA MET A 45 -14.63 -0.31 1.76
C MET A 45 -15.88 -0.92 1.12
N SER A 46 -16.09 -0.75 -0.18
CA SER A 46 -17.21 -1.38 -0.89
C SER A 46 -17.06 -2.90 -1.00
N GLY A 47 -15.83 -3.38 -1.14
CA GLY A 47 -15.49 -4.81 -1.08
C GLY A 47 -15.81 -5.43 0.29
N ALA A 48 -15.56 -4.72 1.37
CA ALA A 48 -15.95 -5.14 2.73
C ALA A 48 -17.47 -5.24 2.86
N THR A 49 -18.24 -4.31 2.26
CA THR A 49 -19.71 -4.40 2.20
C THR A 49 -20.17 -5.65 1.46
N ILE A 50 -19.55 -5.95 0.32
CA ILE A 50 -19.87 -7.16 -0.47
C ILE A 50 -19.49 -8.42 0.31
N PHE A 51 -18.34 -8.45 0.96
CA PHE A 51 -17.89 -9.58 1.76
C PHE A 51 -18.84 -9.88 2.92
N ASN A 52 -19.46 -8.87 3.52
CA ASN A 52 -20.46 -8.98 4.59
C ASN A 52 -21.69 -9.84 4.20
N ALA A 53 -21.95 -10.03 2.91
CA ALA A 53 -23.05 -10.89 2.45
C ALA A 53 -22.77 -12.38 2.68
N HIS A 54 -21.51 -12.81 2.55
CA HIS A 54 -21.08 -14.19 2.77
C HIS A 54 -19.62 -14.19 3.27
N PRO A 55 -19.38 -13.97 4.57
CA PRO A 55 -18.05 -13.75 5.13
C PRO A 55 -17.28 -15.06 5.36
N ARG A 56 -17.20 -15.88 4.32
CA ARG A 56 -16.51 -17.19 4.29
C ARG A 56 -15.78 -17.35 2.97
N LEU A 57 -14.60 -17.94 3.01
CA LEU A 57 -13.79 -18.20 1.82
C LEU A 57 -13.46 -19.68 1.70
N TYR A 58 -13.46 -20.15 0.46
CA TYR A 58 -13.23 -21.55 0.09
C TYR A 58 -12.22 -21.65 -1.05
N TRP A 59 -11.69 -22.83 -1.28
CA TRP A 59 -10.93 -23.17 -2.48
C TRP A 59 -11.75 -24.04 -3.43
N GLY A 60 -11.45 -23.96 -4.72
CA GLY A 60 -12.11 -24.76 -5.75
C GLY A 60 -13.28 -24.04 -6.43
N ALA A 61 -14.15 -24.83 -7.06
CA ALA A 61 -15.28 -24.33 -7.84
C ALA A 61 -16.49 -23.98 -6.97
N TYR A 62 -16.70 -24.69 -5.88
CA TYR A 62 -17.89 -24.65 -5.04
C TYR A 62 -17.56 -24.24 -3.60
N GLY A 63 -18.54 -23.70 -2.90
CA GLY A 63 -18.45 -23.35 -1.49
C GLY A 63 -19.81 -22.86 -0.98
N ALA A 64 -20.38 -23.59 -0.03
CA ALA A 64 -21.65 -23.33 0.60
C ALA A 64 -21.54 -23.36 2.13
N ASN A 65 -22.65 -23.14 2.85
CA ASN A 65 -22.65 -23.06 4.31
C ASN A 65 -22.18 -24.33 5.02
N TYR A 66 -22.29 -25.50 4.36
CA TYR A 66 -21.90 -26.80 4.90
C TYR A 66 -20.49 -27.23 4.49
N ASP A 67 -19.86 -26.53 3.57
CA ASP A 67 -18.47 -26.79 3.16
C ASP A 67 -17.50 -26.24 4.21
N ASN A 68 -16.29 -26.75 4.21
CA ASN A 68 -15.23 -26.32 5.12
C ASN A 68 -14.47 -25.10 4.59
N PRO A 69 -14.78 -23.87 5.09
CA PRO A 69 -14.07 -22.67 4.67
C PRO A 69 -12.69 -22.59 5.31
N TRP A 70 -11.71 -22.09 4.57
CA TRP A 70 -10.39 -21.80 5.13
C TRP A 70 -10.33 -20.49 5.92
N LEU A 71 -11.27 -19.54 5.64
CA LEU A 71 -11.44 -18.28 6.39
C LEU A 71 -12.92 -18.04 6.69
N VAL A 72 -13.22 -17.67 7.93
CA VAL A 72 -14.54 -17.22 8.37
C VAL A 72 -14.37 -16.00 9.26
N ILE A 73 -15.15 -14.94 9.01
CA ILE A 73 -15.38 -13.86 9.97
C ILE A 73 -16.82 -13.99 10.43
N GLY A 74 -17.05 -14.31 11.71
CA GLY A 74 -18.37 -14.62 12.22
C GLY A 74 -18.58 -14.17 13.65
N ARG A 75 -19.75 -14.57 14.22
CA ARG A 75 -20.08 -14.32 15.61
C ARG A 75 -20.75 -15.54 16.26
N ARG A 76 -20.61 -15.64 17.57
CA ARG A 76 -21.38 -16.53 18.45
C ARG A 76 -22.00 -15.68 19.57
N GLY A 77 -23.32 -15.50 19.55
CA GLY A 77 -23.95 -14.54 20.46
C GLY A 77 -23.41 -13.13 20.25
N GLN A 78 -22.75 -12.59 21.28
CA GLN A 78 -22.11 -11.26 21.27
C GLN A 78 -20.58 -11.33 21.12
N GLU A 79 -20.05 -12.46 20.72
CA GLU A 79 -18.61 -12.66 20.52
C GLU A 79 -18.26 -12.77 19.03
N GLY A 80 -17.43 -11.85 18.54
CA GLY A 80 -16.86 -11.89 17.20
C GLY A 80 -15.66 -12.82 17.14
N TYR A 81 -15.48 -13.53 16.03
CA TYR A 81 -14.33 -14.38 15.79
C TYR A 81 -13.85 -14.33 14.33
N LEU A 82 -12.55 -14.50 14.15
CA LEU A 82 -11.90 -14.83 12.89
C LEU A 82 -11.38 -16.27 12.98
N ARG A 83 -11.87 -17.14 12.09
CA ARG A 83 -11.32 -18.50 11.93
C ARG A 83 -10.47 -18.56 10.66
N LEU A 84 -9.22 -18.96 10.80
CA LEU A 84 -8.25 -19.06 9.73
C LEU A 84 -7.59 -20.44 9.79
N ALA A 85 -7.76 -21.25 8.73
CA ALA A 85 -7.19 -22.59 8.63
C ALA A 85 -7.43 -23.47 9.88
N GLY A 86 -8.61 -23.36 10.48
CA GLY A 86 -8.99 -24.11 11.70
C GLY A 86 -8.65 -23.43 13.03
N MET A 87 -7.75 -22.46 13.05
CA MET A 87 -7.48 -21.64 14.25
C MET A 87 -8.54 -20.56 14.40
N GLU A 88 -9.01 -20.34 15.62
CA GLU A 88 -10.00 -19.31 15.93
C GLU A 88 -9.39 -18.23 16.83
N ILE A 89 -9.54 -16.98 16.41
CA ILE A 89 -9.02 -15.78 17.07
C ILE A 89 -10.23 -14.94 17.49
N PRO A 90 -10.36 -14.54 18.76
CA PRO A 90 -11.43 -13.64 19.20
C PRO A 90 -11.22 -12.26 18.60
N THR A 91 -12.29 -11.69 18.03
CA THR A 91 -12.25 -10.37 17.35
C THR A 91 -13.40 -9.46 17.76
N THR A 92 -14.03 -9.72 18.89
CA THR A 92 -15.11 -8.91 19.46
C THR A 92 -14.69 -7.44 19.54
N GLY A 93 -15.56 -6.53 19.10
CA GLY A 93 -15.30 -5.09 19.04
C GLY A 93 -14.58 -4.64 17.74
N VAL A 94 -14.04 -5.57 16.95
CA VAL A 94 -13.31 -5.24 15.70
C VAL A 94 -13.97 -5.90 14.48
N LEU A 95 -14.17 -7.23 14.50
CA LEU A 95 -14.77 -8.00 13.42
C LEU A 95 -15.83 -8.95 13.94
N GLY A 96 -16.85 -9.25 13.12
CA GLY A 96 -17.90 -10.21 13.42
C GLY A 96 -18.96 -9.70 14.36
N PHE A 97 -18.57 -9.04 15.45
CA PHE A 97 -19.44 -8.39 16.41
C PHE A 97 -18.80 -7.11 16.95
N THR A 98 -19.50 -5.99 16.79
CA THR A 98 -19.14 -4.68 17.38
C THR A 98 -20.38 -4.08 18.02
N GLU A 99 -20.24 -3.03 18.82
CA GLU A 99 -21.35 -2.32 19.49
C GLU A 99 -22.48 -1.95 18.52
N ASN A 100 -22.12 -1.59 17.27
CA ASN A 100 -23.03 -1.07 16.25
C ASN A 100 -23.28 -2.05 15.09
N SER A 101 -22.72 -3.26 15.12
CA SER A 101 -22.84 -4.19 14.00
C SER A 101 -22.59 -5.65 14.38
N ILE A 102 -23.39 -6.51 13.73
CA ILE A 102 -23.25 -7.98 13.77
C ILE A 102 -22.67 -8.52 12.46
N LYS A 103 -22.10 -7.65 11.63
CA LYS A 103 -21.50 -8.00 10.32
C LYS A 103 -20.02 -8.30 10.48
N ALA A 104 -19.45 -9.00 9.52
CA ALA A 104 -18.02 -9.31 9.50
C ALA A 104 -17.16 -8.05 9.58
N PHE A 105 -17.46 -7.05 8.77
CA PHE A 105 -16.84 -5.74 8.78
C PHE A 105 -17.83 -4.68 9.31
N PRO A 106 -17.41 -3.85 10.29
CA PRO A 106 -18.28 -2.82 10.87
C PRO A 106 -18.52 -1.64 9.90
N PRO A 107 -19.55 -0.79 10.16
CA PRO A 107 -19.93 0.35 9.34
C PRO A 107 -18.80 1.35 9.04
N LEU A 108 -17.83 1.48 9.96
CA LEU A 108 -16.70 2.40 9.82
C LEU A 108 -15.82 2.08 8.61
N VAL A 109 -15.71 0.80 8.22
CA VAL A 109 -14.85 0.33 7.14
C VAL A 109 -15.63 -0.15 5.92
N THR A 110 -16.90 0.27 5.76
CA THR A 110 -17.78 -0.13 4.65
C THR A 110 -18.36 1.06 3.90
N ILE A 111 -18.61 0.91 2.60
CA ILE A 111 -19.36 1.84 1.75
C ILE A 111 -20.47 1.06 1.04
N PRO A 112 -21.75 1.44 1.23
CA PRO A 112 -22.23 2.41 2.23
C PRO A 112 -22.02 1.94 3.66
N SER A 113 -22.04 2.85 4.63
CA SER A 113 -21.89 2.52 6.06
C SER A 113 -23.06 1.72 6.63
N TYR A 114 -24.27 1.94 6.11
CA TYR A 114 -25.41 1.04 6.30
C TYR A 114 -25.29 -0.14 5.33
N TYR A 115 -25.65 -1.34 5.76
CA TYR A 115 -25.52 -2.53 4.92
C TYR A 115 -26.47 -2.53 3.73
N SER A 116 -25.95 -2.32 2.56
CA SER A 116 -26.63 -2.47 1.26
C SER A 116 -25.71 -3.16 0.26
N LEU A 117 -25.98 -4.45 0.00
CA LEU A 117 -25.19 -5.23 -0.95
C LEU A 117 -25.30 -4.66 -2.38
N ALA A 118 -26.48 -4.17 -2.76
CA ALA A 118 -26.71 -3.61 -4.09
C ALA A 118 -25.85 -2.37 -4.33
N GLU A 119 -25.91 -1.43 -3.42
CA GLU A 119 -25.14 -0.19 -3.52
C GLU A 119 -23.63 -0.43 -3.36
N GLY A 120 -23.22 -1.33 -2.43
CA GLY A 120 -21.82 -1.74 -2.31
C GLY A 120 -21.26 -2.30 -3.62
N ARG A 121 -22.06 -3.08 -4.37
CA ARG A 121 -21.68 -3.56 -5.70
C ARG A 121 -21.62 -2.45 -6.75
N GLN A 122 -22.51 -1.47 -6.71
CA GLN A 122 -22.49 -0.33 -7.64
C GLN A 122 -21.21 0.50 -7.44
N TRP A 123 -20.89 0.85 -6.19
CA TRP A 123 -19.63 1.53 -5.85
C TRP A 123 -18.41 0.74 -6.31
N HIS A 124 -18.37 -0.55 -5.98
CA HIS A 124 -17.25 -1.41 -6.31
C HIS A 124 -17.02 -1.53 -7.82
N PHE A 125 -18.07 -1.78 -8.59
CA PHE A 125 -17.96 -1.95 -10.04
C PHE A 125 -17.65 -0.63 -10.76
N PHE A 126 -18.21 0.50 -10.31
CA PHE A 126 -17.85 1.79 -10.88
C PHE A 126 -16.35 2.08 -10.70
N PHE A 127 -15.85 1.95 -9.47
CA PHE A 127 -14.44 2.20 -9.20
C PHE A 127 -13.50 1.11 -9.76
N ALA A 128 -13.98 -0.11 -10.01
CA ALA A 128 -13.22 -1.11 -10.74
C ALA A 128 -12.88 -0.66 -12.17
N TRP A 129 -13.84 -0.02 -12.87
CA TRP A 129 -13.56 0.57 -14.17
C TRP A 129 -12.59 1.77 -14.10
N VAL A 130 -12.72 2.60 -13.08
CA VAL A 130 -11.76 3.69 -12.85
C VAL A 130 -10.36 3.11 -12.62
N LEU A 131 -10.23 2.04 -11.83
CA LEU A 131 -8.96 1.35 -11.60
C LEU A 131 -8.36 0.82 -12.91
N VAL A 132 -9.14 0.09 -13.71
CA VAL A 132 -8.67 -0.50 -14.97
C VAL A 132 -8.21 0.58 -15.94
N VAL A 133 -9.01 1.62 -16.14
CA VAL A 133 -8.66 2.72 -17.05
C VAL A 133 -7.41 3.44 -16.55
N SER A 134 -7.32 3.74 -15.26
CA SER A 134 -6.19 4.47 -14.69
C SER A 134 -4.88 3.68 -14.75
N ILE A 135 -4.91 2.36 -14.50
CA ILE A 135 -3.71 1.52 -14.56
C ILE A 135 -3.22 1.35 -15.99
N VAL A 136 -4.14 1.14 -16.95
CA VAL A 136 -3.78 1.07 -18.38
C VAL A 136 -3.15 2.38 -18.84
N ALA A 137 -3.76 3.52 -18.52
CA ALA A 137 -3.22 4.84 -18.85
C ALA A 137 -1.84 5.06 -18.23
N PHE A 138 -1.63 4.65 -16.97
CA PHE A 138 -0.33 4.76 -16.31
C PHE A 138 0.74 3.85 -16.93
N ILE A 139 0.41 2.62 -17.27
CA ILE A 139 1.34 1.69 -17.93
C ILE A 139 1.75 2.26 -19.30
N LEU A 140 0.80 2.73 -20.10
CA LEU A 140 1.08 3.37 -21.39
C LEU A 140 1.98 4.61 -21.22
N TYR A 141 1.63 5.50 -20.28
CA TYR A 141 2.48 6.64 -19.96
C TYR A 141 3.88 6.21 -19.56
N SER A 142 4.01 5.20 -18.68
CA SER A 142 5.30 4.75 -18.15
C SER A 142 6.18 4.12 -19.21
N ILE A 143 5.60 3.45 -20.21
CA ILE A 143 6.33 2.90 -21.36
C ILE A 143 6.79 4.04 -22.27
N ILE A 144 5.88 4.92 -22.70
CA ILE A 144 6.17 6.02 -23.63
C ILE A 144 7.20 6.98 -23.04
N SER A 145 7.07 7.36 -21.78
CA SER A 145 7.99 8.28 -21.09
C SER A 145 9.27 7.63 -20.59
N LYS A 146 9.43 6.31 -20.79
CA LYS A 146 10.52 5.48 -20.24
C LYS A 146 10.62 5.55 -18.72
N HIS A 147 9.53 5.95 -18.02
CA HIS A 147 9.49 6.04 -16.57
C HIS A 147 9.71 4.67 -15.91
N LEU A 148 9.09 3.63 -16.47
CA LEU A 148 9.25 2.26 -15.98
C LEU A 148 10.72 1.82 -15.98
N SER A 149 11.40 1.93 -17.13
CA SER A 149 12.78 1.43 -17.28
C SER A 149 13.81 2.29 -16.56
N ARG A 150 13.59 3.61 -16.46
CA ARG A 150 14.55 4.53 -15.85
C ARG A 150 14.40 4.62 -14.32
N ASP A 151 13.17 4.66 -13.83
CA ASP A 151 12.89 5.05 -12.44
C ASP A 151 12.39 3.89 -11.58
N LEU A 152 11.71 2.88 -12.16
CA LEU A 152 11.08 1.78 -11.40
C LEU A 152 11.83 0.45 -11.50
N VAL A 153 12.48 0.15 -12.62
CA VAL A 153 13.24 -1.11 -12.76
C VAL A 153 14.51 -1.05 -11.93
N LEU A 154 14.78 -2.15 -11.18
CA LEU A 154 16.00 -2.27 -10.39
C LEU A 154 17.23 -2.33 -11.29
N LYS A 155 18.24 -1.56 -10.95
CA LYS A 155 19.57 -1.62 -11.59
C LYS A 155 20.28 -2.95 -11.25
N PRO A 156 21.23 -3.42 -12.05
CA PRO A 156 21.95 -4.67 -11.79
C PRO A 156 22.57 -4.75 -10.39
N GLU A 157 23.14 -3.64 -9.89
CA GLU A 157 23.73 -3.56 -8.55
C GLU A 157 22.67 -3.71 -7.45
N GLU A 158 21.50 -3.11 -7.63
CA GLU A 158 20.38 -3.15 -6.68
C GLU A 158 19.74 -4.54 -6.55
N ARG A 159 19.94 -5.43 -7.53
CA ARG A 159 19.41 -6.81 -7.52
C ARG A 159 20.25 -7.78 -6.70
N LYS A 160 21.44 -7.39 -6.27
CA LYS A 160 22.33 -8.27 -5.49
C LYS A 160 21.70 -8.57 -4.11
N PRO A 161 21.60 -9.84 -3.68
CA PRO A 161 21.00 -10.20 -2.39
C PRO A 161 21.61 -9.47 -1.19
N ALA A 162 22.92 -9.26 -1.22
CA ALA A 162 23.65 -8.53 -0.18
C ALA A 162 23.21 -7.06 -0.08
N HIS A 163 22.96 -6.41 -1.22
CA HIS A 163 22.46 -5.03 -1.26
C HIS A 163 21.04 -4.93 -0.73
N LEU A 164 20.15 -5.81 -1.19
CA LEU A 164 18.77 -5.87 -0.69
C LEU A 164 18.70 -6.17 0.81
N TRP A 165 19.55 -7.07 1.30
CA TRP A 165 19.65 -7.37 2.74
C TRP A 165 20.17 -6.18 3.56
N HIS A 166 21.11 -5.43 3.02
CA HIS A 166 21.57 -4.18 3.63
C HIS A 166 20.43 -3.18 3.72
N ASP A 167 19.68 -2.95 2.63
CA ASP A 167 18.55 -2.03 2.60
C ASP A 167 17.45 -2.43 3.57
N ILE A 168 17.13 -3.73 3.69
CA ILE A 168 16.18 -4.24 4.68
C ILE A 168 16.61 -3.87 6.09
N LYS A 169 17.89 -4.07 6.43
CA LYS A 169 18.43 -3.73 7.76
C LYS A 169 18.36 -2.22 8.03
N GLU A 170 18.71 -1.39 7.05
CA GLU A 170 18.67 0.08 7.21
C GLU A 170 17.21 0.56 7.40
N HIS A 171 16.25 0.02 6.65
CA HIS A 171 14.83 0.32 6.85
C HIS A 171 14.31 -0.16 8.21
N ALA A 172 14.72 -1.35 8.66
CA ALA A 172 14.36 -1.86 9.99
C ALA A 172 14.95 -0.99 11.13
N ARG A 173 16.06 -0.31 10.87
CA ARG A 173 16.68 0.67 11.77
C ARG A 173 16.14 2.10 11.60
N LEU A 174 15.13 2.30 10.75
CA LEU A 174 14.54 3.59 10.40
C LEU A 174 15.56 4.59 9.83
N ARG A 175 16.59 4.09 9.15
CA ARG A 175 17.59 4.90 8.47
C ARG A 175 17.19 5.13 7.03
N PHE A 176 16.73 6.35 6.74
CA PHE A 176 16.30 6.75 5.41
C PHE A 176 17.44 7.39 4.62
N PRO A 177 17.43 7.29 3.27
CA PRO A 177 18.40 7.96 2.41
C PRO A 177 18.40 9.47 2.65
N SER A 178 19.59 10.07 2.68
CA SER A 178 19.82 11.51 2.84
C SER A 178 20.62 12.07 1.67
N GLY A 179 20.66 13.38 1.50
CA GLY A 179 21.41 14.05 0.43
C GLY A 179 20.98 13.59 -0.97
N GLU A 180 21.95 13.37 -1.84
CA GLU A 180 21.74 12.94 -3.23
C GLU A 180 21.06 11.56 -3.35
N ALA A 181 21.28 10.64 -2.41
CA ALA A 181 20.63 9.32 -2.40
C ALA A 181 19.10 9.42 -2.27
N ALA A 182 18.58 10.50 -1.66
CA ALA A 182 17.13 10.74 -1.53
C ALA A 182 16.44 11.20 -2.82
N ARG A 183 17.18 11.43 -3.92
CA ARG A 183 16.61 11.77 -5.24
C ARG A 183 15.96 10.59 -5.93
N ALA A 184 16.50 9.38 -5.75
CA ALA A 184 16.01 8.17 -6.38
C ALA A 184 15.12 7.36 -5.44
N TYR A 185 14.27 6.50 -6.02
CA TYR A 185 13.55 5.51 -5.24
C TYR A 185 14.52 4.47 -4.70
N ASN A 186 14.35 4.12 -3.43
CA ASN A 186 15.08 3.01 -2.84
C ASN A 186 14.69 1.67 -3.48
N PRO A 187 15.60 0.68 -3.61
CA PRO A 187 15.32 -0.64 -4.17
C PRO A 187 14.10 -1.33 -3.58
N LEU A 188 13.88 -1.27 -2.26
CA LEU A 188 12.69 -1.85 -1.62
C LEU A 188 11.39 -1.14 -2.04
N GLN A 189 11.42 0.18 -2.20
CA GLN A 189 10.27 0.94 -2.72
C GLN A 189 9.97 0.54 -4.17
N LYS A 190 10.99 0.39 -5.02
CA LYS A 190 10.81 -0.07 -6.42
C LYS A 190 10.18 -1.46 -6.46
N MET A 191 10.67 -2.39 -5.64
CA MET A 191 10.10 -3.75 -5.55
C MET A 191 8.63 -3.73 -5.10
N ALA A 192 8.31 -2.95 -4.07
CA ALA A 192 6.94 -2.81 -3.58
C ALA A 192 6.02 -2.23 -4.66
N TYR A 193 6.44 -1.18 -5.36
CA TYR A 193 5.66 -0.58 -6.44
C TYR A 193 5.46 -1.54 -7.62
N LEU A 194 6.51 -2.25 -8.05
CA LEU A 194 6.40 -3.26 -9.09
C LEU A 194 5.46 -4.41 -8.66
N GLY A 195 5.56 -4.88 -7.41
CA GLY A 195 4.68 -5.90 -6.87
C GLY A 195 3.22 -5.47 -6.84
N VAL A 196 2.94 -4.22 -6.46
CA VAL A 196 1.56 -3.70 -6.46
C VAL A 196 1.04 -3.51 -7.88
N ILE A 197 1.81 -2.85 -8.76
CA ILE A 197 1.37 -2.45 -10.10
C ILE A 197 1.27 -3.65 -11.05
N PHE A 198 2.21 -4.60 -10.98
CA PHE A 198 2.31 -5.70 -11.95
C PHE A 198 1.88 -7.07 -11.41
N LEU A 199 1.63 -7.19 -10.10
CA LEU A 199 1.14 -8.43 -9.50
C LEU A 199 -0.21 -8.24 -8.80
N LEU A 200 -0.30 -7.44 -7.74
CA LEU A 200 -1.52 -7.34 -6.94
C LEU A 200 -2.70 -6.72 -7.71
N ILE A 201 -2.48 -5.59 -8.40
CA ILE A 201 -3.55 -4.94 -9.17
C ILE A 201 -4.02 -5.80 -10.35
N PRO A 202 -3.16 -6.40 -11.20
CA PRO A 202 -3.62 -7.31 -12.23
C PRO A 202 -4.37 -8.52 -11.68
N LEU A 203 -3.89 -9.14 -10.59
CA LEU A 203 -4.57 -10.28 -9.99
C LEU A 203 -5.95 -9.91 -9.43
N VAL A 204 -6.07 -8.78 -8.73
CA VAL A 204 -7.36 -8.33 -8.19
C VAL A 204 -8.34 -8.00 -9.32
N VAL A 205 -7.88 -7.45 -10.43
CA VAL A 205 -8.71 -7.18 -11.62
C VAL A 205 -9.14 -8.49 -12.27
N LEU A 206 -8.22 -9.39 -12.61
CA LEU A 206 -8.51 -10.65 -13.30
C LEU A 206 -9.45 -11.53 -12.47
N THR A 207 -9.20 -11.68 -11.17
CA THR A 207 -10.09 -12.43 -10.28
C THR A 207 -11.44 -11.75 -10.12
N GLY A 208 -11.50 -10.40 -10.12
CA GLY A 208 -12.74 -9.63 -10.13
C GLY A 208 -13.61 -9.90 -11.36
N LEU A 209 -13.00 -10.01 -12.55
CA LEU A 209 -13.70 -10.34 -13.80
C LEU A 209 -14.43 -11.69 -13.70
N THR A 210 -13.82 -12.70 -13.07
CA THR A 210 -14.43 -14.03 -12.90
C THR A 210 -15.67 -14.03 -12.00
N MET A 211 -15.77 -13.03 -11.10
CA MET A 211 -16.91 -12.89 -10.18
C MET A 211 -18.07 -12.11 -10.78
N SER A 212 -17.83 -11.39 -11.88
CA SER A 212 -18.89 -10.69 -12.65
C SER A 212 -19.59 -11.69 -13.58
N PRO A 213 -20.92 -11.90 -13.48
CA PRO A 213 -21.62 -12.85 -14.34
C PRO A 213 -21.44 -12.58 -15.83
N MET A 214 -21.52 -11.29 -16.23
CA MET A 214 -21.37 -10.86 -17.62
C MET A 214 -19.96 -11.11 -18.15
N LEU A 215 -18.94 -10.74 -17.39
CA LEU A 215 -17.53 -10.88 -17.81
C LEU A 215 -17.06 -12.34 -17.74
N ASN A 216 -17.57 -13.11 -16.77
CA ASN A 216 -17.33 -14.55 -16.73
C ASN A 216 -17.93 -15.28 -17.94
N ALA A 217 -19.08 -14.86 -18.43
CA ALA A 217 -19.65 -15.40 -19.67
C ALA A 217 -18.79 -15.08 -20.90
N ALA A 218 -18.16 -13.90 -20.94
CA ALA A 218 -17.26 -13.49 -22.03
C ALA A 218 -15.89 -14.19 -21.97
N PHE A 219 -15.38 -14.47 -20.75
CA PHE A 219 -14.05 -15.05 -20.51
C PHE A 219 -14.11 -16.26 -19.57
N PRO A 220 -14.83 -17.34 -19.92
CA PRO A 220 -15.04 -18.50 -19.02
C PRO A 220 -13.73 -19.20 -18.64
N TRP A 221 -12.74 -19.19 -19.51
CA TRP A 221 -11.42 -19.80 -19.30
C TRP A 221 -10.62 -19.18 -18.12
N LEU A 222 -10.97 -17.96 -17.69
CA LEU A 222 -10.35 -17.35 -16.51
C LEU A 222 -10.63 -18.15 -15.23
N LEU A 223 -11.81 -18.77 -15.12
CA LEU A 223 -12.13 -19.63 -13.98
C LEU A 223 -11.21 -20.84 -13.88
N ASP A 224 -10.84 -21.42 -15.02
CA ASP A 224 -9.95 -22.58 -15.07
C ASP A 224 -8.54 -22.21 -14.60
N ILE A 225 -8.04 -21.03 -15.00
CA ILE A 225 -6.74 -20.51 -14.53
C ILE A 225 -6.70 -20.38 -13.01
N PHE A 226 -7.78 -19.88 -12.39
CA PHE A 226 -7.83 -19.70 -10.94
C PHE A 226 -8.32 -20.91 -10.16
N GLY A 227 -8.60 -22.05 -10.83
CA GLY A 227 -9.10 -23.27 -10.18
C GLY A 227 -10.53 -23.14 -9.64
N GLY A 228 -11.37 -22.32 -10.29
CA GLY A 228 -12.77 -22.17 -9.98
C GLY A 228 -13.12 -20.84 -9.28
N ARG A 229 -14.43 -20.59 -9.17
CA ARG A 229 -14.99 -19.31 -8.69
C ARG A 229 -14.61 -18.99 -7.24
N GLN A 230 -14.61 -19.99 -6.36
CA GLN A 230 -14.28 -19.77 -4.95
C GLN A 230 -12.79 -19.55 -4.75
N SER A 231 -11.94 -20.23 -5.53
CA SER A 231 -10.50 -19.92 -5.56
C SER A 231 -10.23 -18.50 -6.05
N ALA A 232 -10.88 -18.07 -7.15
CA ALA A 232 -10.76 -16.70 -7.64
C ALA A 232 -11.18 -15.66 -6.56
N ARG A 233 -12.28 -15.94 -5.84
CA ARG A 233 -12.75 -15.09 -4.74
C ARG A 233 -11.75 -15.04 -3.57
N SER A 234 -11.16 -16.18 -3.23
CA SER A 234 -10.13 -16.27 -2.19
C SER A 234 -8.87 -15.50 -2.59
N ILE A 235 -8.40 -15.65 -3.82
CA ILE A 235 -7.25 -14.91 -4.36
C ILE A 235 -7.54 -13.40 -4.39
N HIS A 236 -8.74 -12.99 -4.83
CA HIS A 236 -9.16 -11.60 -4.81
C HIS A 236 -9.10 -10.99 -3.41
N PHE A 237 -9.63 -11.69 -2.41
CA PHE A 237 -9.57 -11.27 -1.02
C PHE A 237 -8.14 -11.18 -0.50
N LEU A 238 -7.28 -12.16 -0.80
CA LEU A 238 -5.87 -12.14 -0.42
C LEU A 238 -5.12 -10.97 -1.06
N CYS A 239 -5.39 -10.65 -2.33
CA CYS A 239 -4.83 -9.48 -2.99
C CYS A 239 -5.32 -8.18 -2.34
N ALA A 240 -6.61 -8.09 -2.00
CA ALA A 240 -7.16 -6.93 -1.28
C ALA A 240 -6.53 -6.78 0.12
N ALA A 241 -6.33 -7.88 0.86
CA ALA A 241 -5.61 -7.89 2.12
C ALA A 241 -4.14 -7.46 1.94
N GLY A 242 -3.47 -7.94 0.87
CA GLY A 242 -2.13 -7.51 0.49
C GLY A 242 -2.04 -6.01 0.20
N LEU A 243 -3.04 -5.44 -0.47
CA LEU A 243 -3.15 -3.99 -0.68
C LEU A 243 -3.34 -3.23 0.64
N CYS A 244 -4.15 -3.75 1.58
CA CYS A 244 -4.28 -3.15 2.92
C CYS A 244 -2.94 -3.13 3.67
N VAL A 245 -2.19 -4.23 3.65
CA VAL A 245 -0.85 -4.32 4.26
C VAL A 245 0.11 -3.33 3.59
N PHE A 246 0.11 -3.27 2.25
CA PHE A 246 0.92 -2.31 1.51
C PHE A 246 0.59 -0.86 1.89
N ILE A 247 -0.71 -0.49 1.95
CA ILE A 247 -1.14 0.86 2.31
C ILE A 247 -0.70 1.19 3.75
N PHE A 248 -0.86 0.26 4.68
CA PHE A 248 -0.42 0.46 6.06
C PHE A 248 1.08 0.73 6.14
N ILE A 249 1.91 -0.11 5.51
CA ILE A 249 3.36 0.06 5.48
C ILE A 249 3.72 1.37 4.76
N HIS A 250 3.07 1.67 3.62
CA HIS A 250 3.30 2.89 2.86
C HIS A 250 3.03 4.15 3.69
N LEU A 251 1.88 4.22 4.37
CA LEU A 251 1.55 5.36 5.22
C LEU A 251 2.51 5.49 6.42
N LEU A 252 2.86 4.35 7.04
CA LEU A 252 3.85 4.32 8.11
C LEU A 252 5.19 4.90 7.64
N MET A 253 5.67 4.49 6.46
CA MET A 253 6.92 4.99 5.87
C MET A 253 6.84 6.47 5.52
N VAL A 254 5.71 6.96 5.03
CA VAL A 254 5.49 8.41 4.78
C VAL A 254 5.58 9.21 6.08
N VAL A 255 4.99 8.71 7.17
CA VAL A 255 5.05 9.37 8.48
C VAL A 255 6.48 9.39 9.02
N LEU A 256 7.20 8.28 8.92
CA LEU A 256 8.58 8.16 9.42
C LEU A 256 9.60 8.93 8.58
N ALA A 257 9.39 9.04 7.27
CA ALA A 257 10.27 9.78 6.35
C ALA A 257 10.09 11.30 6.38
N GLY A 258 9.03 11.79 7.03
CA GLY A 258 8.68 13.22 7.11
C GLY A 258 7.48 13.59 6.26
N PRO A 259 6.26 13.48 6.82
CA PRO A 259 5.00 13.54 6.08
C PRO A 259 4.79 14.84 5.31
N VAL A 260 5.21 15.96 5.85
CA VAL A 260 5.04 17.29 5.19
C VAL A 260 5.84 17.36 3.88
N ASN A 261 7.05 16.82 3.85
CA ASN A 261 7.90 16.84 2.66
C ASN A 261 7.43 15.84 1.59
N GLU A 262 7.03 14.64 2.02
CA GLU A 262 6.48 13.62 1.11
C GLU A 262 5.14 14.06 0.51
N LEU A 263 4.20 14.58 1.33
CA LEU A 263 2.93 15.13 0.85
C LEU A 263 3.16 16.31 -0.10
N ARG A 264 4.06 17.25 0.24
CA ARG A 264 4.40 18.35 -0.66
C ARG A 264 4.88 17.83 -2.01
N SER A 265 5.75 16.82 -2.05
CA SER A 265 6.22 16.21 -3.27
C SER A 265 5.06 15.63 -4.10
N MET A 266 4.11 14.96 -3.46
CA MET A 266 2.96 14.35 -4.13
C MET A 266 1.85 15.35 -4.51
N VAL A 267 1.83 16.55 -3.92
CA VAL A 267 0.87 17.60 -4.28
C VAL A 267 1.48 18.59 -5.29
N THR A 268 2.71 19.05 -5.06
CA THR A 268 3.33 20.11 -5.85
C THR A 268 4.36 19.62 -6.86
N GLY A 269 4.92 18.43 -6.68
CA GLY A 269 6.05 17.89 -7.43
C GLY A 269 7.41 18.23 -6.82
N TRP A 270 7.47 19.16 -5.87
CA TRP A 270 8.71 19.67 -5.28
C TRP A 270 9.06 18.99 -3.96
N TYR A 271 10.29 18.50 -3.87
CA TYR A 271 10.83 17.80 -2.72
C TYR A 271 12.05 18.54 -2.18
N ARG A 272 12.12 18.73 -0.86
CA ARG A 272 13.29 19.32 -0.19
C ARG A 272 14.24 18.21 0.22
N LEU A 273 15.46 18.22 -0.33
CA LEU A 273 16.45 17.20 0.03
C LEU A 273 16.79 17.27 1.52
N PRO A 274 16.80 16.14 2.24
CA PRO A 274 17.33 16.07 3.60
C PRO A 274 18.81 16.45 3.61
N ALA A 275 19.28 17.03 4.73
CA ALA A 275 20.70 17.30 4.89
C ALA A 275 21.51 15.98 4.78
N GLU A 276 22.72 16.06 4.26
CA GLU A 276 23.65 14.93 4.35
C GLU A 276 23.93 14.62 5.82
N ARG A 277 23.90 13.35 6.18
CA ARG A 277 24.36 12.94 7.50
C ARG A 277 25.87 13.00 7.48
N THR A 278 26.45 13.87 8.30
CA THR A 278 27.87 13.78 8.61
C THR A 278 28.14 12.38 9.17
N PRO A 279 29.16 11.66 8.68
CA PRO A 279 29.57 10.42 9.33
C PRO A 279 29.83 10.74 10.81
N GLU A 280 29.26 9.99 11.75
CA GLU A 280 29.69 10.05 13.14
C GLU A 280 31.18 9.76 13.15
N GLU A 281 31.99 10.73 13.56
CA GLU A 281 33.40 10.49 13.84
C GLU A 281 33.46 9.30 14.80
N PRO A 282 34.35 8.31 14.53
CA PRO A 282 34.57 7.24 15.50
C PRO A 282 34.91 7.92 16.82
N THR A 283 34.17 7.63 17.86
CA THR A 283 34.54 8.01 19.21
C THR A 283 35.94 7.44 19.46
N GLU A 284 36.97 8.30 19.30
CA GLU A 284 38.29 7.97 19.81
C GLU A 284 38.10 7.65 21.30
N ASP A 285 38.35 6.39 21.64
CA ASP A 285 38.53 5.97 23.02
C ASP A 285 39.61 6.85 23.62
N ARG A 286 39.23 7.82 24.41
CA ARG A 286 40.17 8.57 25.22
C ARG A 286 40.70 7.64 26.33
N PRO A 287 41.99 7.54 26.47
CA PRO A 287 42.63 6.68 27.42
C PRO A 287 42.30 7.00 28.88
#